data_6870f92725762c2fb438f0fd448db6b0
#
_entry.id   6870f92725762c2fb438f0fd448db6b0
#
_cell.length_a   1.000
_cell.length_b   1.000
_cell.length_c   1.000
_cell.angle_alpha   90.00
_cell.angle_beta   90.00
_cell.angle_gamma   90.00
#
_symmetry.space_group_name_H-M   'P 1'
#
loop_
_entity.id
_entity.type
_entity.pdbx_description
1 polymer ?
#
loop_
_entity_poly.entity_id
_entity_poly.type
_entity_poly.pdbx_seq_one_letter_code
_entity_poly.pdbx_strand_id
1 'polypeptide(L)'
;MCSVLIVDDDTQQLAIRRLLLEAAGHEAAVADSMPEAKRLLEELRPDLLLMDLRLPELADGLSLIRSVGERRLTAKIIVLSGWTEDLYDLPEEKLVARVLGKPIRHEHQIEAINAVVCGPARNLPSTAS
;
A
#
# COMPACT_ATOMS: atom_id res chain seq x y z
N MET A 1 -13.42 -2.02 -7.86
CA MET A 1 -13.07 -0.78 -7.15
C MET A 1 -12.68 -1.09 -5.72
N CYS A 2 -11.64 -0.48 -5.22
CA CYS A 2 -11.26 -0.63 -3.83
C CYS A 2 -10.84 0.72 -3.25
N SER A 3 -10.71 0.78 -1.94
CA SER A 3 -10.29 1.99 -1.26
C SER A 3 -8.82 1.83 -0.87
N VAL A 4 -8.01 2.81 -1.26
CA VAL A 4 -6.55 2.78 -1.10
C VAL A 4 -6.11 3.98 -0.27
N LEU A 5 -5.28 3.74 0.74
CA LEU A 5 -4.58 4.81 1.43
C LEU A 5 -3.14 4.83 0.93
N ILE A 6 -2.71 5.98 0.44
CA ILE A 6 -1.36 6.17 -0.09
C ILE A 6 -0.55 6.98 0.91
N VAL A 7 0.61 6.47 1.32
CA VAL A 7 1.45 7.13 2.30
C VAL A 7 2.84 7.37 1.73
N ASP A 8 3.25 8.62 1.67
CA ASP A 8 4.57 9.01 1.17
C ASP A 8 4.85 10.41 1.70
N ASP A 9 6.08 10.72 2.04
CA ASP A 9 6.45 12.06 2.50
C ASP A 9 6.66 13.04 1.33
N ASP A 10 6.63 12.55 0.09
CA ASP A 10 6.70 13.37 -1.12
C ASP A 10 5.28 13.70 -1.59
N THR A 11 4.84 14.92 -1.34
CA THR A 11 3.46 15.32 -1.64
C THR A 11 3.16 15.34 -3.14
N GLN A 12 4.16 15.54 -3.97
CA GLN A 12 3.96 15.49 -5.42
C GLN A 12 3.67 14.07 -5.88
N GLN A 13 4.37 13.09 -5.31
CA GLN A 13 4.11 11.68 -5.63
C GLN A 13 2.73 11.26 -5.15
N LEU A 14 2.31 11.74 -3.99
CA LEU A 14 0.97 11.46 -3.49
C LEU A 14 -0.10 11.95 -4.45
N ALA A 15 0.05 13.19 -4.92
CA ALA A 15 -0.93 13.78 -5.83
C ALA A 15 -1.03 12.98 -7.13
N ILE A 16 0.11 12.60 -7.69
CA ILE A 16 0.16 11.85 -8.95
C ILE A 16 -0.48 10.47 -8.77
N ARG A 17 -0.11 9.76 -7.73
CA ARG A 17 -0.64 8.42 -7.48
C ARG A 17 -2.13 8.44 -7.22
N ARG A 18 -2.60 9.46 -6.49
CA ARG A 18 -4.02 9.60 -6.23
C ARG A 18 -4.81 9.75 -7.54
N LEU A 19 -4.34 10.63 -8.43
CA LEU A 19 -5.00 10.84 -9.72
C LEU A 19 -5.04 9.56 -10.54
N LEU A 20 -3.94 8.83 -10.55
CA LEU A 20 -3.85 7.59 -11.33
C LEU A 20 -4.78 6.51 -10.79
N LEU A 21 -4.88 6.39 -9.47
CA LEU A 21 -5.76 5.41 -8.86
C LEU A 21 -7.22 5.77 -9.08
N GLU A 22 -7.57 7.04 -8.96
CA GLU A 22 -8.93 7.49 -9.22
C GLU A 22 -9.32 7.25 -10.67
N ALA A 23 -8.39 7.50 -11.60
CA ALA A 23 -8.63 7.24 -13.02
C ALA A 23 -8.82 5.74 -13.29
N ALA A 24 -8.22 4.88 -12.46
CA ALA A 24 -8.37 3.43 -12.59
C ALA A 24 -9.63 2.90 -11.89
N GLY A 25 -10.44 3.78 -11.28
CA GLY A 25 -11.70 3.39 -10.66
C GLY A 25 -11.60 3.09 -9.17
N HIS A 26 -10.50 3.43 -8.52
CA HIS A 26 -10.33 3.23 -7.08
C HIS A 26 -10.59 4.52 -6.32
N GLU A 27 -11.01 4.38 -5.06
CA GLU A 27 -11.02 5.51 -4.14
C GLU A 27 -9.64 5.65 -3.54
N ALA A 28 -9.13 6.88 -3.43
CA ALA A 28 -7.79 7.10 -2.91
C ALA A 28 -7.78 8.23 -1.89
N ALA A 29 -7.17 7.97 -0.75
CA ALA A 29 -6.85 8.97 0.26
C ALA A 29 -5.33 9.03 0.40
N VAL A 30 -4.81 10.15 0.87
CA VAL A 30 -3.36 10.35 0.97
C VAL A 30 -2.99 10.80 2.37
N ALA A 31 -1.79 10.41 2.79
CA ALA A 31 -1.19 10.85 4.04
C ALA A 31 0.29 11.12 3.80
N ASP A 32 0.79 12.25 4.31
CA ASP A 32 2.18 12.63 4.12
C ASP A 32 3.00 12.49 5.41
N SER A 33 2.41 11.92 6.45
CA SER A 33 3.08 11.73 7.74
C SER A 33 2.54 10.50 8.44
N MET A 34 3.32 9.99 9.41
CA MET A 34 2.93 8.82 10.19
C MET A 34 1.66 9.04 11.02
N PRO A 35 1.53 10.18 11.75
CA PRO A 35 0.30 10.40 12.54
C PRO A 35 -0.95 10.43 11.66
N GLU A 36 -0.88 11.08 10.52
CA GLU A 36 -2.00 11.16 9.60
C GLU A 36 -2.33 9.79 9.01
N ALA A 37 -1.29 9.03 8.64
CA ALA A 37 -1.50 7.68 8.11
C ALA A 37 -2.20 6.78 9.12
N LYS A 38 -1.77 6.81 10.37
CA LYS A 38 -2.36 5.98 11.41
C LYS A 38 -3.81 6.39 11.68
N ARG A 39 -4.09 7.68 11.68
CA ARG A 39 -5.44 8.19 11.87
C ARG A 39 -6.35 7.71 10.74
N LEU A 40 -5.91 7.87 9.50
CA LEU A 40 -6.72 7.49 8.35
C LEU A 40 -6.92 5.99 8.23
N LEU A 41 -5.93 5.19 8.63
CA LEU A 41 -6.10 3.74 8.65
C LEU A 41 -7.28 3.34 9.55
N GLU A 42 -7.41 3.97 10.70
CA GLU A 42 -8.51 3.65 11.60
C GLU A 42 -9.84 4.21 11.14
N GLU A 43 -9.83 5.45 10.65
CA GLU A 43 -11.08 6.11 10.25
C GLU A 43 -11.65 5.51 8.97
N LEU A 44 -10.83 5.29 7.97
CA LEU A 44 -11.28 4.89 6.64
C LEU A 44 -11.30 3.38 6.45
N ARG A 45 -10.49 2.65 7.20
CA ARG A 45 -10.34 1.20 7.06
C ARG A 45 -10.20 0.80 5.59
N PRO A 46 -9.15 1.29 4.91
CA PRO A 46 -9.00 1.04 3.48
C PRO A 46 -8.77 -0.44 3.18
N ASP A 47 -9.07 -0.84 1.96
CA ASP A 47 -8.80 -2.20 1.49
C ASP A 47 -7.31 -2.42 1.30
N LEU A 48 -6.58 -1.36 0.97
CA LEU A 48 -5.16 -1.45 0.67
C LEU A 48 -4.41 -0.24 1.24
N LEU A 49 -3.22 -0.53 1.77
CA LEU A 49 -2.25 0.49 2.15
C LEU A 49 -1.09 0.43 1.17
N LEU A 50 -0.89 1.51 0.41
CA LEU A 50 0.25 1.64 -0.49
C LEU A 50 1.19 2.65 0.14
N MET A 51 2.36 2.21 0.56
CA MET A 51 3.25 3.05 1.36
C MET A 51 4.69 2.99 0.88
N ASP A 52 5.40 4.11 1.05
CA ASP A 52 6.84 4.13 0.97
C ASP A 52 7.37 3.53 2.28
N LEU A 53 8.39 2.69 2.20
CA LEU A 53 8.90 2.03 3.40
C LEU A 53 9.63 2.99 4.32
N ARG A 54 10.38 3.93 3.76
CA ARG A 54 11.13 4.91 4.56
C ARG A 54 10.34 6.20 4.67
N LEU A 55 9.77 6.48 5.87
CA LEU A 55 8.78 7.55 6.10
C LEU A 55 9.12 8.40 7.35
N PRO A 56 10.17 9.20 7.35
CA PRO A 56 11.31 9.25 6.43
C PRO A 56 12.32 8.15 6.64
N GLU A 57 12.31 7.52 7.83
CA GLU A 57 13.25 6.45 8.17
C GLU A 57 12.58 5.08 8.05
N LEU A 58 13.39 4.05 7.91
CA LEU A 58 12.90 2.67 7.85
C LEU A 58 12.06 2.32 9.09
N ALA A 59 12.50 2.74 10.26
CA ALA A 59 11.78 2.45 11.50
C ALA A 59 10.35 3.00 11.48
N ASP A 60 10.14 4.13 10.83
CA ASP A 60 8.80 4.73 10.72
C ASP A 60 7.88 3.88 9.85
N GLY A 61 8.39 3.41 8.71
CA GLY A 61 7.63 2.52 7.85
C GLY A 61 7.28 1.21 8.53
N LEU A 62 8.25 0.62 9.24
CA LEU A 62 8.01 -0.61 9.98
C LEU A 62 6.97 -0.41 11.07
N SER A 63 6.98 0.75 11.74
CA SER A 63 5.98 1.08 12.74
C SER A 63 4.58 1.12 12.15
N LEU A 64 4.42 1.68 10.95
CA LEU A 64 3.13 1.73 10.29
C LEU A 64 2.63 0.33 9.92
N ILE A 65 3.51 -0.51 9.40
CA ILE A 65 3.17 -1.91 9.08
C ILE A 65 2.70 -2.64 10.33
N ARG A 66 3.43 -2.50 11.44
CA ARG A 66 3.06 -3.14 12.70
C ARG A 66 1.70 -2.66 13.19
N SER A 67 1.38 -1.39 13.00
CA SER A 67 0.08 -0.84 13.40
C SER A 67 -1.08 -1.56 12.74
N VAL A 68 -0.93 -1.93 11.46
CA VAL A 68 -1.97 -2.68 10.75
C VAL A 68 -2.21 -4.02 11.43
N GLY A 69 -1.14 -4.72 11.76
CA GLY A 69 -1.25 -6.02 12.43
C GLY A 69 -1.78 -5.92 13.85
N GLU A 70 -1.27 -4.98 14.63
CA GLU A 70 -1.65 -4.82 16.04
C GLU A 70 -3.10 -4.41 16.21
N ARG A 71 -3.61 -3.60 15.30
CA ARG A 71 -5.00 -3.12 15.35
C ARG A 71 -5.95 -4.04 14.60
N ARG A 72 -5.43 -5.16 14.10
CA ARG A 72 -6.21 -6.17 13.37
C ARG A 72 -7.00 -5.57 12.21
N LEU A 73 -6.36 -4.64 11.50
CA LEU A 73 -6.96 -4.05 10.31
C LEU A 73 -6.83 -5.04 9.15
N THR A 74 -7.80 -5.00 8.25
CA THR A 74 -7.84 -5.94 7.14
C THR A 74 -7.13 -5.43 5.89
N ALA A 75 -6.55 -4.24 5.95
CA ALA A 75 -5.86 -3.65 4.81
C ALA A 75 -4.70 -4.53 4.35
N LYS A 76 -4.63 -4.77 3.06
CA LYS A 76 -3.46 -5.40 2.46
C LYS A 76 -2.39 -4.33 2.29
N ILE A 77 -1.12 -4.71 2.39
CA ILE A 77 -0.03 -3.75 2.36
C ILE A 77 0.84 -3.99 1.13
N ILE A 78 1.04 -2.94 0.34
CA ILE A 78 2.04 -2.91 -0.72
C ILE A 78 3.07 -1.87 -0.35
N VAL A 79 4.33 -2.26 -0.32
CA VAL A 79 5.44 -1.40 0.04
C VAL A 79 6.23 -1.01 -1.20
N LEU A 80 6.53 0.27 -1.34
CA LEU A 80 7.44 0.78 -2.36
C LEU A 80 8.78 1.08 -1.69
N SER A 81 9.87 0.57 -2.23
CA SER A 81 11.19 0.79 -1.63
C SER A 81 12.29 0.79 -2.68
N GLY A 82 13.28 1.66 -2.49
CA GLY A 82 14.50 1.63 -3.26
C GLY A 82 15.43 0.50 -2.83
N TRP A 83 15.18 -0.06 -1.64
CA TRP A 83 15.97 -1.16 -1.09
C TRP A 83 15.01 -2.27 -0.68
N THR A 84 14.68 -3.16 -1.64
CA THR A 84 13.66 -4.19 -1.41
C THR A 84 14.06 -5.20 -0.35
N GLU A 85 15.36 -5.33 -0.09
CA GLU A 85 15.87 -6.23 0.96
C GLU A 85 15.68 -5.70 2.38
N ASP A 86 15.21 -4.46 2.55
CA ASP A 86 14.99 -3.90 3.88
C ASP A 86 14.05 -4.72 4.76
N LEU A 87 13.14 -5.48 4.14
CA LEU A 87 12.19 -6.30 4.89
C LEU A 87 12.63 -7.76 5.06
N TYR A 88 13.73 -8.17 4.43
CA TYR A 88 14.17 -9.56 4.49
C TYR A 88 14.43 -9.97 5.94
N ASP A 89 13.86 -11.11 6.33
CA ASP A 89 13.99 -11.71 7.66
C ASP A 89 13.43 -10.89 8.81
N LEU A 90 12.71 -9.81 8.52
CA LEU A 90 12.02 -9.04 9.55
C LEU A 90 10.62 -9.60 9.77
N PRO A 91 10.11 -9.56 11.03
CA PRO A 91 8.74 -10.02 11.30
C PRO A 91 7.69 -9.28 10.47
N GLU A 92 7.93 -8.01 10.18
CA GLU A 92 7.00 -7.19 9.42
C GLU A 92 6.80 -7.69 7.99
N GLU A 93 7.76 -8.43 7.45
CA GLU A 93 7.66 -8.95 6.08
C GLU A 93 6.39 -9.79 5.89
N LYS A 94 6.00 -10.52 6.93
CA LYS A 94 4.82 -11.40 6.88
C LYS A 94 3.51 -10.64 6.75
N LEU A 95 3.51 -9.36 7.11
CA LEU A 95 2.32 -8.52 7.05
C LEU A 95 2.17 -7.84 5.70
N VAL A 96 3.19 -7.90 4.85
CA VAL A 96 3.22 -7.19 3.56
C VAL A 96 2.85 -8.14 2.44
N ALA A 97 1.87 -7.73 1.62
CA ALA A 97 1.42 -8.54 0.49
C ALA A 97 2.41 -8.50 -0.68
N ARG A 98 2.97 -7.33 -0.95
CA ARG A 98 3.93 -7.15 -2.05
C ARG A 98 4.94 -6.06 -1.70
N VAL A 99 6.18 -6.25 -2.16
CA VAL A 99 7.22 -5.22 -2.13
C VAL A 99 7.57 -4.90 -3.57
N LEU A 100 7.47 -3.63 -3.94
CA LEU A 100 7.79 -3.16 -5.28
C LEU A 100 9.05 -2.29 -5.23
N GLY A 101 10.03 -2.60 -6.06
CA GLY A 101 11.27 -1.84 -6.12
C GLY A 101 11.11 -0.54 -6.88
N LYS A 102 11.69 0.54 -6.37
CA LYS A 102 11.74 1.82 -7.06
C LYS A 102 12.95 1.88 -7.99
N PRO A 103 12.88 2.58 -9.11
CA PRO A 103 11.70 3.26 -9.63
C PRO A 103 10.72 2.27 -10.25
N ILE A 104 9.43 2.58 -10.18
CA ILE A 104 8.40 1.70 -10.71
C ILE A 104 7.44 2.50 -11.58
N ARG A 105 7.03 1.92 -12.70
CA ARG A 105 6.05 2.55 -13.59
C ARG A 105 4.68 2.53 -12.96
N HIS A 106 3.89 3.55 -13.26
CA HIS A 106 2.55 3.66 -12.72
C HIS A 106 1.65 2.48 -13.13
N GLU A 107 1.80 1.99 -14.36
CA GLU A 107 1.05 0.83 -14.83
C GLU A 107 1.31 -0.39 -13.95
N HIS A 108 2.57 -0.59 -13.57
CA HIS A 108 2.95 -1.72 -12.73
C HIS A 108 2.39 -1.58 -11.31
N GLN A 109 2.30 -0.34 -10.81
CA GLN A 109 1.67 -0.09 -9.51
C GLN A 109 0.20 -0.45 -9.56
N ILE A 110 -0.52 -0.03 -10.60
CA ILE A 110 -1.94 -0.34 -10.76
C ILE A 110 -2.15 -1.84 -10.90
N GLU A 111 -1.33 -2.52 -11.70
CA GLU A 111 -1.42 -3.97 -11.86
C GLU A 111 -1.23 -4.69 -10.51
N ALA A 112 -0.23 -4.25 -9.72
CA ALA A 112 0.04 -4.87 -8.44
C ALA A 112 -1.13 -4.65 -7.47
N ILE A 113 -1.70 -3.46 -7.46
CA ILE A 113 -2.85 -3.14 -6.62
C ILE A 113 -4.02 -4.05 -6.99
N ASN A 114 -4.33 -4.15 -8.29
CA ASN A 114 -5.43 -4.99 -8.75
C ASN A 114 -5.21 -6.46 -8.39
N ALA A 115 -3.98 -6.94 -8.53
CA ALA A 115 -3.66 -8.33 -8.21
C ALA A 115 -3.82 -8.63 -6.72
N VAL A 116 -3.47 -7.67 -5.86
CA VAL A 116 -3.55 -7.85 -4.40
C VAL A 116 -4.98 -7.78 -3.91
N VAL A 117 -5.75 -6.76 -4.34
CA VAL A 117 -7.12 -6.59 -3.83
C VAL A 117 -8.13 -7.48 -4.51
N CYS A 118 -8.00 -7.68 -5.82
CA CYS A 118 -8.93 -8.55 -6.54
C CYS A 118 -8.51 -10.01 -6.48
N GLY A 119 -7.20 -10.23 -6.51
CA GLY A 119 -6.61 -11.54 -6.41
C GLY A 119 -6.87 -12.41 -7.64
N PRO A 120 -5.88 -13.20 -8.07
CA PRO A 120 -6.10 -14.08 -9.24
C PRO A 120 -7.11 -15.17 -8.97
N ALA A 121 -7.23 -15.61 -7.72
CA ALA A 121 -8.17 -16.67 -7.35
C ALA A 121 -9.62 -16.27 -7.52
N ARG A 122 -9.89 -15.01 -7.56
CA ARG A 122 -11.25 -14.49 -7.69
C ARG A 122 -11.72 -14.47 -9.12
N ASN A 123 -10.83 -14.62 -9.96
CA ASN A 123 -11.17 -14.64 -11.36
C ASN A 123 -11.73 -15.99 -11.74
N LEU A 124 -11.65 -15.56 -11.19
CA LEU A 124 -12.03 -16.38 -11.64
C LEU A 124 -12.57 -16.88 -11.97
N PRO A 125 -12.98 -16.89 -11.97
CA PRO A 125 -13.57 -17.50 -12.19
C PRO A 125 -13.79 -17.70 -12.61
N SER A 126 -13.76 -17.36 -12.47
CA SER A 126 -13.76 -17.73 -12.98
C SER A 126 -13.61 -18.00 -13.40
N THR A 127 -13.70 -17.85 -13.32
CA THR A 127 -13.41 -18.28 -13.76
C THR A 127 -13.31 -18.62 -14.02
N ALA A 128 -13.62 -18.47 -13.97
CA ALA A 128 -13.40 -18.95 -14.25
C ALA A 128 -13.20 -19.15 -14.42
N SER A 129 -13.32 -18.87 -14.46
CA SER A 129 -12.92 -19.36 -14.61
C SER A 129 -12.58 -19.50 -14.54
#